data_541dac531aa1e4c959c47963c0a014f8
#
_entry.id   541dac531aa1e4c959c47963c0a014f8
#
_cell.length_a   1.000
_cell.length_b   1.000
_cell.length_c   1.000
_cell.angle_alpha   90.00
_cell.angle_beta   90.00
_cell.angle_gamma   90.00
#
_symmetry.space_group_name_H-M   'P 1'
#
loop_
_entity.id
_entity.type
_entity.pdbx_description
1 polymer ?
#
loop_
_entity_poly.entity_id
_entity_poly.type
_entity_poly.pdbx_seq_one_letter_code
_entity_poly.pdbx_strand_id
1 'polypeptide(L)'
;RAGCNAVFIGLENINPESLAGAKKRQNKIWEYREMLQSWRRVKVMTWAGYILGFPNDTPQTIARDIEIIKRELPVDILEFFFLTPLPGSEDHKTLYLKGVPMDPDMNNYDLEHVCTAHPVMSAETWRGVYGDAWARYYSDAHVETVLRRAVASGINPRKIVDAMTVFSGSSRIEGVHPLQFGYVRRKIRTQRRHGLPIVNPLAFYPWRALDFVKVAANWLFLAARYRSILRRVLADKSDEAYSDEALRSSNGDAEQNADFVTAFADKIPHTHGAPKREFAPAARAASNSRERLETASLGESSDPSLARFTPTSQR
;
A
#
# COMPACT_ATOMS: atom_id res chain seq x y z
N ARG A 1 -19.85 23.98 -3.14
CA ARG A 1 -20.75 23.95 -4.34
C ARG A 1 -20.03 23.46 -5.60
N ALA A 2 -18.76 23.00 -5.47
CA ALA A 2 -17.98 22.48 -6.61
C ALA A 2 -18.33 21.02 -6.97
N GLY A 3 -19.25 20.36 -6.25
CA GLY A 3 -19.65 18.97 -6.52
C GLY A 3 -18.63 17.92 -6.10
N CYS A 4 -17.73 18.24 -5.16
CA CYS A 4 -16.77 17.26 -4.63
C CYS A 4 -17.50 16.11 -3.95
N ASN A 5 -17.28 14.89 -4.41
CA ASN A 5 -17.89 13.67 -3.86
C ASN A 5 -16.90 12.82 -3.04
N ALA A 6 -15.60 12.95 -3.30
CA ALA A 6 -14.54 12.24 -2.62
C ALA A 6 -13.26 13.07 -2.63
N VAL A 7 -12.43 12.90 -1.60
CA VAL A 7 -11.12 13.54 -1.49
C VAL A 7 -10.09 12.48 -1.15
N PHE A 8 -8.93 12.54 -1.83
CA PHE A 8 -7.76 11.76 -1.46
C PHE A 8 -6.85 12.56 -0.52
N ILE A 9 -6.37 11.91 0.51
CA ILE A 9 -5.54 12.52 1.56
C ILE A 9 -4.29 11.67 1.75
N GLY A 10 -3.12 12.28 1.60
CA GLY A 10 -1.85 11.64 1.96
C GLY A 10 -1.72 11.57 3.47
N LEU A 11 -2.13 10.46 4.08
CA LEU A 11 -1.89 10.20 5.50
C LEU A 11 -0.44 9.81 5.75
N GLU A 12 0.18 9.14 4.76
CA GLU A 12 1.57 8.70 4.74
C GLU A 12 1.90 7.70 5.85
N ASN A 13 2.03 8.17 7.09
CA ASN A 13 2.27 7.38 8.30
C ASN A 13 1.77 8.17 9.52
N ILE A 14 1.46 7.50 10.64
CA ILE A 14 1.05 8.13 11.90
C ILE A 14 2.12 8.00 12.99
N ASN A 15 3.16 7.20 12.76
CA ASN A 15 4.26 7.03 13.71
C ASN A 15 5.19 8.25 13.65
N PRO A 16 5.36 9.01 14.78
CA PRO A 16 6.20 10.19 14.79
C PRO A 16 7.68 9.92 14.45
N GLU A 17 8.20 8.74 14.84
CA GLU A 17 9.59 8.35 14.53
C GLU A 17 9.79 8.10 13.03
N SER A 18 8.81 7.45 12.40
CA SER A 18 8.81 7.20 10.95
C SER A 18 8.71 8.51 10.17
N LEU A 19 7.84 9.42 10.61
CA LEU A 19 7.67 10.75 10.01
C LEU A 19 8.90 11.65 10.21
N ALA A 20 9.56 11.58 11.34
CA ALA A 20 10.79 12.34 11.63
C ALA A 20 11.92 11.94 10.67
N GLY A 21 12.06 10.63 10.40
CA GLY A 21 13.01 10.09 9.42
C GLY A 21 12.76 10.57 7.99
N ALA A 22 11.49 10.81 7.62
CA ALA A 22 11.08 11.32 6.31
C ALA A 22 11.05 12.85 6.21
N LYS A 23 11.60 13.59 7.20
CA LYS A 23 11.56 15.07 7.29
C LYS A 23 10.13 15.66 7.32
N LYS A 24 9.10 14.86 7.62
CA LYS A 24 7.69 15.24 7.68
C LYS A 24 7.22 15.37 9.14
N ARG A 25 7.84 16.24 9.91
CA ARG A 25 7.57 16.46 11.35
C ARG A 25 6.19 17.07 11.68
N GLN A 26 5.37 17.32 10.66
CA GLN A 26 4.15 18.13 10.79
C GLN A 26 2.87 17.29 10.97
N ASN A 27 2.91 15.97 10.81
CA ASN A 27 1.71 15.15 10.79
C ASN A 27 1.32 14.71 12.22
N LYS A 28 0.34 15.39 12.79
CA LYS A 28 -0.23 15.05 14.10
C LYS A 28 -1.60 14.38 13.87
N ILE A 29 -1.84 13.27 14.55
CA ILE A 29 -3.07 12.46 14.35
C ILE A 29 -4.36 13.26 14.61
N TRP A 30 -4.35 14.19 15.57
CA TRP A 30 -5.53 15.03 15.85
C TRP A 30 -5.83 16.05 14.76
N GLU A 31 -4.81 16.57 14.05
CA GLU A 31 -4.98 17.46 12.91
C GLU A 31 -5.64 16.71 11.75
N TYR A 32 -5.28 15.43 11.54
CA TYR A 32 -5.95 14.56 10.59
C TYR A 32 -7.40 14.27 10.99
N ARG A 33 -7.68 14.00 12.28
CA ARG A 33 -9.05 13.78 12.75
C ARG A 33 -9.92 14.99 12.46
N GLU A 34 -9.49 16.18 12.83
CA GLU A 34 -10.23 17.42 12.61
C GLU A 34 -10.47 17.71 11.12
N MET A 35 -9.45 17.55 10.30
CA MET A 35 -9.56 17.68 8.84
C MET A 35 -10.56 16.69 8.25
N LEU A 36 -10.48 15.40 8.63
CA LEU A 36 -11.39 14.35 8.16
C LEU A 36 -12.83 14.62 8.59
N GLN A 37 -13.03 15.05 9.84
CA GLN A 37 -14.34 15.47 10.32
C GLN A 37 -14.89 16.67 9.55
N SER A 38 -14.02 17.60 9.14
CA SER A 38 -14.43 18.74 8.31
C SER A 38 -14.95 18.30 6.95
N TRP A 39 -14.32 17.32 6.33
CA TRP A 39 -14.83 16.72 5.09
C TRP A 39 -16.15 15.97 5.31
N ARG A 40 -16.27 15.25 6.43
CA ARG A 40 -17.53 14.55 6.78
C ARG A 40 -18.69 15.51 7.00
N ARG A 41 -18.48 16.68 7.64
CA ARG A 41 -19.50 17.72 7.81
C ARG A 41 -20.09 18.19 6.47
N VAL A 42 -19.30 18.19 5.40
CA VAL A 42 -19.77 18.53 4.06
C VAL A 42 -20.16 17.30 3.21
N LYS A 43 -20.25 16.13 3.85
CA LYS A 43 -20.70 14.85 3.27
C LYS A 43 -19.81 14.36 2.11
N VAL A 44 -18.53 14.62 2.18
CA VAL A 44 -17.52 14.14 1.23
C VAL A 44 -16.88 12.87 1.77
N MET A 45 -16.84 11.82 0.94
CA MET A 45 -16.15 10.57 1.24
C MET A 45 -14.64 10.82 1.30
N THR A 46 -13.99 10.27 2.30
CA THR A 46 -12.54 10.40 2.51
C THR A 46 -11.82 9.13 2.11
N TRP A 47 -10.73 9.30 1.39
CA TRP A 47 -9.86 8.25 0.92
C TRP A 47 -8.42 8.62 1.31
N ALA A 48 -7.71 7.74 2.00
CA ALA A 48 -6.36 8.03 2.48
C ALA A 48 -5.36 6.98 2.03
N GLY A 49 -4.12 7.42 1.78
CA GLY A 49 -2.98 6.56 1.46
C GLY A 49 -2.07 6.42 2.67
N TYR A 50 -1.67 5.19 3.00
CA TYR A 50 -0.77 4.85 4.08
C TYR A 50 0.43 4.06 3.56
N ILE A 51 1.64 4.53 3.85
CA ILE A 51 2.88 3.94 3.38
C ILE A 51 3.46 3.02 4.44
N LEU A 52 3.77 1.80 4.04
CA LEU A 52 4.35 0.73 4.87
C LEU A 52 5.84 0.59 4.59
N GLY A 53 6.65 0.50 5.66
CA GLY A 53 8.05 0.17 5.55
C GLY A 53 9.01 1.35 5.66
N PHE A 54 8.66 2.35 6.46
CA PHE A 54 9.66 3.31 6.92
C PHE A 54 10.77 2.59 7.70
N PRO A 55 12.00 3.13 7.74
CA PRO A 55 13.16 2.42 8.29
C PRO A 55 12.99 1.86 9.70
N ASN A 56 12.14 2.48 10.53
CA ASN A 56 11.85 2.06 11.91
C ASN A 56 10.60 1.18 12.04
N ASP A 57 9.91 0.90 10.93
CA ASP A 57 8.70 0.10 10.96
C ASP A 57 9.00 -1.36 11.26
N THR A 58 8.15 -1.96 12.07
CA THR A 58 8.10 -3.39 12.35
C THR A 58 6.69 -3.92 12.09
N PRO A 59 6.49 -5.23 11.92
CA PRO A 59 5.14 -5.78 11.79
C PRO A 59 4.21 -5.37 12.93
N GLN A 60 4.74 -5.27 14.15
CA GLN A 60 3.99 -4.92 15.35
C GLN A 60 3.59 -3.43 15.36
N THR A 61 4.52 -2.53 15.01
CA THR A 61 4.21 -1.09 14.95
C THR A 61 3.19 -0.80 13.87
N ILE A 62 3.33 -1.39 12.69
CA ILE A 62 2.37 -1.22 11.58
C ILE A 62 0.98 -1.74 11.98
N ALA A 63 0.90 -2.94 12.57
CA ALA A 63 -0.37 -3.49 13.03
C ALA A 63 -1.06 -2.59 14.05
N ARG A 64 -0.30 -2.07 15.04
CA ARG A 64 -0.77 -1.12 16.04
C ARG A 64 -1.27 0.18 15.39
N ASP A 65 -0.52 0.73 14.46
CA ASP A 65 -0.85 1.99 13.79
C ASP A 65 -2.15 1.87 12.98
N ILE A 66 -2.38 0.72 12.32
CA ILE A 66 -3.65 0.45 11.64
C ILE A 66 -4.82 0.42 12.64
N GLU A 67 -4.67 -0.21 13.81
CA GLU A 67 -5.73 -0.22 14.82
C GLU A 67 -5.98 1.20 15.41
N ILE A 68 -4.95 2.01 15.55
CA ILE A 68 -5.09 3.43 15.93
C ILE A 68 -5.87 4.19 14.85
N ILE A 69 -5.51 4.06 13.57
CA ILE A 69 -6.23 4.69 12.45
C ILE A 69 -7.70 4.29 12.48
N LYS A 70 -8.01 3.01 12.63
CA LYS A 70 -9.39 2.49 12.68
C LYS A 70 -10.20 3.10 13.81
N ARG A 71 -9.58 3.30 14.98
CA ARG A 71 -10.25 3.83 16.18
C ARG A 71 -10.37 5.34 16.16
N GLU A 72 -9.29 6.04 15.76
CA GLU A 72 -9.14 7.48 15.98
C GLU A 72 -9.49 8.34 14.76
N LEU A 73 -9.43 7.77 13.55
CA LEU A 73 -9.61 8.53 12.32
C LEU A 73 -10.88 8.10 11.58
N PRO A 74 -11.76 9.04 11.22
CA PRO A 74 -12.97 8.72 10.45
C PRO A 74 -12.69 8.62 8.94
N VAL A 75 -11.67 7.84 8.55
CA VAL A 75 -11.35 7.54 7.15
C VAL A 75 -12.34 6.51 6.62
N ASP A 76 -12.86 6.74 5.41
CA ASP A 76 -13.80 5.80 4.79
C ASP A 76 -13.06 4.70 4.00
N ILE A 77 -12.04 5.07 3.25
CA ILE A 77 -11.23 4.16 2.43
C ILE A 77 -9.76 4.37 2.78
N LEU A 78 -9.04 3.31 3.09
CA LEU A 78 -7.60 3.34 3.31
C LEU A 78 -6.92 2.40 2.33
N GLU A 79 -5.93 2.90 1.60
CA GLU A 79 -5.08 2.09 0.75
C GLU A 79 -3.65 2.07 1.26
N PHE A 80 -2.97 0.99 0.95
CA PHE A 80 -1.64 0.73 1.44
C PHE A 80 -0.65 0.66 0.30
N PHE A 81 0.54 1.24 0.53
CA PHE A 81 1.65 1.26 -0.41
C PHE A 81 2.92 0.77 0.27
N PHE A 82 3.77 0.08 -0.47
CA PHE A 82 5.15 -0.09 -0.04
C PHE A 82 5.91 1.24 -0.15
N LEU A 83 6.78 1.51 0.81
CA LEU A 83 7.75 2.60 0.67
C LEU A 83 8.68 2.28 -0.49
N THR A 84 8.43 2.92 -1.62
CA THR A 84 9.13 2.68 -2.87
C THR A 84 9.98 3.89 -3.23
N PRO A 85 11.30 3.73 -3.35
CA PRO A 85 12.19 4.78 -3.85
C PRO A 85 11.96 4.95 -5.35
N LEU A 86 11.03 5.81 -5.74
CA LEU A 86 10.67 5.98 -7.14
C LEU A 86 11.86 6.42 -7.99
N PRO A 87 12.09 5.82 -9.16
CA PRO A 87 13.16 6.19 -10.06
C PRO A 87 13.17 7.70 -10.35
N GLY A 88 14.34 8.33 -10.19
CA GLY A 88 14.50 9.80 -10.35
C GLY A 88 14.26 10.61 -9.07
N SER A 89 13.75 10.01 -7.99
CA SER A 89 13.62 10.69 -6.70
C SER A 89 14.98 10.81 -5.99
N GLU A 90 15.06 11.74 -5.03
CA GLU A 90 16.25 11.90 -4.17
C GLU A 90 16.51 10.66 -3.31
N ASP A 91 15.45 9.99 -2.87
CA ASP A 91 15.55 8.75 -2.09
C ASP A 91 16.15 7.63 -2.94
N HIS A 92 15.69 7.46 -4.19
CA HIS A 92 16.26 6.48 -5.12
C HIS A 92 17.75 6.73 -5.34
N LYS A 93 18.14 7.97 -5.63
CA LYS A 93 19.53 8.38 -5.81
C LYS A 93 20.37 8.11 -4.56
N THR A 94 19.84 8.47 -3.38
CA THR A 94 20.54 8.31 -2.10
C THR A 94 20.77 6.83 -1.79
N LEU A 95 19.78 5.97 -1.97
CA LEU A 95 19.90 4.53 -1.75
C LEU A 95 20.86 3.89 -2.74
N TYR A 96 20.80 4.28 -4.01
CA TYR A 96 21.73 3.81 -5.04
C TYR A 96 23.18 4.16 -4.70
N LEU A 97 23.45 5.41 -4.33
CA LEU A 97 24.81 5.88 -3.97
C LEU A 97 25.33 5.20 -2.68
N LYS A 98 24.45 4.80 -1.78
CA LYS A 98 24.78 4.02 -0.57
C LYS A 98 24.99 2.53 -0.84
N GLY A 99 24.79 2.06 -2.05
CA GLY A 99 24.90 0.65 -2.42
C GLY A 99 23.82 -0.23 -1.78
N VAL A 100 22.66 0.32 -1.42
CA VAL A 100 21.55 -0.48 -0.90
C VAL A 100 21.03 -1.38 -2.03
N PRO A 101 20.83 -2.69 -1.78
CA PRO A 101 20.26 -3.58 -2.79
C PRO A 101 18.89 -3.10 -3.27
N MET A 102 18.74 -2.98 -4.58
CA MET A 102 17.51 -2.51 -5.24
C MET A 102 17.14 -3.47 -6.36
N ASP A 103 15.84 -3.62 -6.63
CA ASP A 103 15.36 -4.47 -7.71
C ASP A 103 15.78 -3.89 -9.07
N PRO A 104 16.44 -4.67 -9.93
CA PRO A 104 16.83 -4.20 -11.26
C PRO A 104 15.65 -4.07 -12.24
N ASP A 105 14.50 -4.70 -11.96
CA ASP A 105 13.30 -4.59 -12.80
C ASP A 105 12.48 -3.36 -12.41
N MET A 106 12.58 -2.30 -13.22
CA MET A 106 11.86 -1.05 -13.00
C MET A 106 10.33 -1.20 -13.02
N ASN A 107 9.79 -2.30 -13.53
CA ASN A 107 8.35 -2.57 -13.47
C ASN A 107 7.86 -2.91 -12.05
N ASN A 108 8.76 -3.25 -11.13
CA ASN A 108 8.43 -3.53 -9.74
C ASN A 108 8.35 -2.27 -8.85
N TYR A 109 8.66 -1.08 -9.43
CA TYR A 109 8.54 0.21 -8.70
C TYR A 109 7.12 0.78 -8.81
N ASP A 110 6.14 -0.06 -8.57
CA ASP A 110 4.71 0.20 -8.73
C ASP A 110 3.95 0.42 -7.41
N LEU A 111 4.67 0.57 -6.29
CA LEU A 111 4.14 0.72 -4.94
C LEU A 111 3.49 -0.55 -4.35
N GLU A 112 3.47 -1.67 -5.10
CA GLU A 112 2.92 -2.97 -4.68
C GLU A 112 3.99 -4.03 -4.46
N HIS A 113 5.22 -3.77 -4.92
CA HIS A 113 6.34 -4.69 -4.80
C HIS A 113 7.42 -4.17 -3.87
N VAL A 114 8.04 -5.09 -3.16
CA VAL A 114 9.26 -4.78 -2.39
C VAL A 114 10.41 -4.68 -3.37
N CYS A 115 10.88 -3.47 -3.62
CA CYS A 115 11.95 -3.17 -4.59
C CYS A 115 13.28 -2.74 -3.95
N THR A 116 13.36 -2.71 -2.62
CA THR A 116 14.59 -2.37 -1.88
C THR A 116 14.69 -3.15 -0.58
N ALA A 117 15.89 -3.20 0.01
CA ALA A 117 16.09 -3.81 1.32
C ALA A 117 15.51 -2.92 2.43
N HIS A 118 14.89 -3.54 3.44
CA HIS A 118 14.42 -2.88 4.65
C HIS A 118 15.39 -3.18 5.81
N PRO A 119 15.71 -2.19 6.69
CA PRO A 119 16.68 -2.38 7.76
C PRO A 119 16.30 -3.46 8.78
N VAL A 120 15.01 -3.65 9.04
CA VAL A 120 14.49 -4.50 10.13
C VAL A 120 13.71 -5.70 9.61
N MET A 121 13.02 -5.59 8.47
CA MET A 121 12.17 -6.64 7.93
C MET A 121 12.81 -7.33 6.72
N SER A 122 12.65 -8.65 6.62
CA SER A 122 12.92 -9.35 5.37
C SER A 122 11.88 -8.98 4.31
N ALA A 123 12.19 -9.17 3.04
CA ALA A 123 11.24 -8.92 1.94
C ALA A 123 9.96 -9.76 2.08
N GLU A 124 10.07 -10.99 2.58
CA GLU A 124 8.93 -11.87 2.84
C GLU A 124 8.05 -11.34 3.97
N THR A 125 8.67 -10.96 5.10
CA THR A 125 7.98 -10.33 6.23
C THR A 125 7.24 -9.07 5.78
N TRP A 126 7.88 -8.23 4.99
CA TRP A 126 7.31 -6.98 4.52
C TRP A 126 6.12 -7.21 3.58
N ARG A 127 6.20 -8.22 2.68
CA ARG A 127 5.02 -8.64 1.87
C ARG A 127 3.89 -9.18 2.74
N GLY A 128 4.21 -9.94 3.78
CA GLY A 128 3.22 -10.43 4.74
C GLY A 128 2.48 -9.29 5.44
N VAL A 129 3.23 -8.28 5.92
CA VAL A 129 2.67 -7.08 6.56
C VAL A 129 1.74 -6.31 5.62
N TYR A 130 2.07 -6.22 4.32
CA TYR A 130 1.20 -5.58 3.33
C TYR A 130 -0.15 -6.30 3.21
N GLY A 131 -0.15 -7.62 3.08
CA GLY A 131 -1.39 -8.42 3.05
C GLY A 131 -2.20 -8.30 4.34
N ASP A 132 -1.52 -8.31 5.49
CA ASP A 132 -2.12 -8.14 6.82
C ASP A 132 -2.77 -6.76 6.98
N ALA A 133 -2.16 -5.70 6.47
CA ALA A 133 -2.70 -4.34 6.52
C ALA A 133 -4.07 -4.26 5.84
N TRP A 134 -4.19 -4.81 4.63
CA TRP A 134 -5.45 -4.92 3.91
C TRP A 134 -6.49 -5.75 4.66
N ALA A 135 -6.08 -6.91 5.23
CA ALA A 135 -6.98 -7.78 5.96
C ALA A 135 -7.52 -7.14 7.24
N ARG A 136 -6.68 -6.40 7.98
CA ARG A 136 -7.05 -5.71 9.23
C ARG A 136 -8.00 -4.56 8.99
N TYR A 137 -7.69 -3.69 8.04
CA TYR A 137 -8.54 -2.53 7.77
C TYR A 137 -9.90 -2.94 7.20
N TYR A 138 -9.92 -3.87 6.24
CA TYR A 138 -11.15 -4.36 5.60
C TYR A 138 -11.75 -5.58 6.29
N SER A 139 -11.56 -5.72 7.60
CA SER A 139 -12.28 -6.70 8.42
C SER A 139 -13.76 -6.33 8.52
N ASP A 140 -14.65 -7.32 8.65
CA ASP A 140 -16.09 -7.09 8.71
C ASP A 140 -16.51 -6.14 9.82
N ALA A 141 -15.88 -6.26 10.99
CA ALA A 141 -16.16 -5.38 12.13
C ALA A 141 -15.82 -3.92 11.78
N HIS A 142 -14.69 -3.70 11.09
CA HIS A 142 -14.32 -2.31 10.72
C HIS A 142 -15.14 -1.79 9.54
N VAL A 143 -15.49 -2.63 8.57
CA VAL A 143 -16.44 -2.27 7.49
C VAL A 143 -17.77 -1.82 8.11
N GLU A 144 -18.29 -2.54 9.11
CA GLU A 144 -19.50 -2.16 9.83
C GLU A 144 -19.34 -0.81 10.54
N THR A 145 -18.21 -0.60 11.25
CA THR A 145 -17.90 0.68 11.91
C THR A 145 -17.90 1.84 10.92
N VAL A 146 -17.23 1.70 9.77
CA VAL A 146 -17.18 2.75 8.74
C VAL A 146 -18.58 3.06 8.18
N LEU A 147 -19.39 2.02 7.97
CA LEU A 147 -20.77 2.22 7.48
C LEU A 147 -21.66 2.91 8.52
N ARG A 148 -21.55 2.56 9.83
CA ARG A 148 -22.23 3.27 10.93
C ARG A 148 -21.81 4.73 10.99
N ARG A 149 -20.52 5.03 10.89
CA ARG A 149 -20.00 6.40 10.79
C ARG A 149 -20.57 7.16 9.58
N ALA A 150 -20.71 6.48 8.46
CA ALA A 150 -21.27 7.08 7.25
C ALA A 150 -22.75 7.47 7.43
N VAL A 151 -23.56 6.58 8.01
CA VAL A 151 -24.98 6.85 8.29
C VAL A 151 -25.10 8.03 9.26
N ALA A 152 -24.37 8.02 10.38
CA ALA A 152 -24.37 9.09 11.38
C ALA A 152 -23.94 10.45 10.79
N SER A 153 -23.07 10.46 9.79
CA SER A 153 -22.61 11.68 9.13
C SER A 153 -23.45 12.08 7.90
N GLY A 154 -24.49 11.31 7.55
CA GLY A 154 -25.31 11.54 6.36
C GLY A 154 -24.55 11.39 5.04
N ILE A 155 -23.43 10.62 5.03
CA ILE A 155 -22.70 10.23 3.82
C ILE A 155 -23.39 9.00 3.25
N ASN A 156 -23.46 8.89 1.91
CA ASN A 156 -24.12 7.74 1.27
C ASN A 156 -23.36 6.43 1.53
N PRO A 157 -23.87 5.52 2.41
CA PRO A 157 -23.15 4.31 2.79
C PRO A 157 -23.08 3.28 1.64
N ARG A 158 -23.96 3.38 0.62
CA ARG A 158 -23.90 2.51 -0.57
C ARG A 158 -22.66 2.79 -1.40
N LYS A 159 -22.30 4.07 -1.58
CA LYS A 159 -21.05 4.43 -2.28
C LYS A 159 -19.83 3.94 -1.54
N ILE A 160 -19.84 4.01 -0.20
CA ILE A 160 -18.72 3.54 0.61
C ILE A 160 -18.57 2.03 0.51
N VAL A 161 -19.66 1.25 0.64
CA VAL A 161 -19.60 -0.21 0.56
C VAL A 161 -19.13 -0.68 -0.81
N ASP A 162 -19.55 -0.01 -1.89
CA ASP A 162 -19.09 -0.33 -3.24
C ASP A 162 -17.58 -0.04 -3.38
N ALA A 163 -17.10 1.11 -2.90
CA ALA A 163 -15.68 1.44 -2.87
C ALA A 163 -14.87 0.45 -2.01
N MET A 164 -15.33 0.15 -0.79
CA MET A 164 -14.67 -0.84 0.09
C MET A 164 -14.60 -2.23 -0.57
N THR A 165 -15.64 -2.63 -1.31
CA THR A 165 -15.65 -3.88 -2.07
C THR A 165 -14.55 -3.88 -3.12
N VAL A 166 -14.40 -2.80 -3.89
CA VAL A 166 -13.35 -2.66 -4.90
C VAL A 166 -11.97 -2.68 -4.26
N PHE A 167 -11.73 -1.88 -3.23
CA PHE A 167 -10.42 -1.76 -2.59
C PHE A 167 -9.97 -3.08 -1.93
N SER A 168 -10.85 -3.67 -1.13
CA SER A 168 -10.58 -4.96 -0.49
C SER A 168 -10.42 -6.10 -1.52
N GLY A 169 -11.28 -6.14 -2.53
CA GLY A 169 -11.27 -7.21 -3.53
C GLY A 169 -10.08 -7.14 -4.47
N SER A 170 -9.65 -5.95 -4.88
CA SER A 170 -8.48 -5.78 -5.75
C SER A 170 -7.24 -6.40 -5.12
N SER A 171 -6.95 -6.07 -3.86
CA SER A 171 -5.80 -6.63 -3.17
C SER A 171 -5.96 -8.13 -2.85
N ARG A 172 -7.12 -8.55 -2.32
CA ARG A 172 -7.31 -9.91 -1.76
C ARG A 172 -7.71 -10.96 -2.80
N ILE A 173 -8.40 -10.57 -3.87
CA ILE A 173 -8.90 -11.51 -4.91
C ILE A 173 -8.02 -11.45 -6.14
N GLU A 174 -7.69 -10.25 -6.60
CA GLU A 174 -6.90 -10.05 -7.82
C GLU A 174 -5.39 -9.99 -7.54
N GLY A 175 -4.97 -9.71 -6.30
CA GLY A 175 -3.58 -9.52 -5.94
C GLY A 175 -2.96 -8.32 -6.63
N VAL A 176 -3.71 -7.23 -6.77
CA VAL A 176 -3.25 -5.98 -7.40
C VAL A 176 -3.74 -4.76 -6.62
N HIS A 177 -3.05 -3.65 -6.78
CA HIS A 177 -3.48 -2.39 -6.20
C HIS A 177 -4.82 -1.93 -6.80
N PRO A 178 -5.71 -1.28 -6.02
CA PRO A 178 -6.99 -0.78 -6.52
C PRO A 178 -6.91 0.14 -7.74
N LEU A 179 -5.81 0.86 -7.92
CA LEU A 179 -5.58 1.68 -9.13
C LEU A 179 -5.43 0.85 -10.41
N GLN A 180 -5.09 -0.45 -10.29
CA GLN A 180 -4.97 -1.39 -11.41
C GLN A 180 -6.20 -2.29 -11.53
N PHE A 181 -7.24 -1.96 -10.80
CA PHE A 181 -8.46 -2.75 -10.70
C PHE A 181 -9.18 -2.95 -12.04
N GLY A 182 -9.78 -4.13 -12.16
CA GLY A 182 -10.73 -4.48 -13.19
C GLY A 182 -11.47 -5.75 -12.81
N TYR A 183 -12.82 -5.76 -12.81
CA TYR A 183 -13.61 -6.94 -12.44
C TYR A 183 -13.26 -8.18 -13.25
N VAL A 184 -12.81 -7.99 -14.49
CA VAL A 184 -12.31 -9.05 -15.35
C VAL A 184 -11.01 -8.57 -15.97
N ARG A 185 -9.88 -8.95 -15.37
CA ARG A 185 -8.57 -8.64 -15.94
C ARG A 185 -8.33 -9.51 -17.17
N ARG A 186 -8.05 -8.86 -18.29
CA ARG A 186 -7.73 -9.55 -19.55
C ARG A 186 -6.34 -10.16 -19.45
N LYS A 187 -6.25 -11.50 -19.46
CA LYS A 187 -4.99 -12.24 -19.55
C LYS A 187 -4.86 -12.78 -20.98
N ILE A 188 -3.88 -12.31 -21.72
CA ILE A 188 -3.65 -12.69 -23.11
C ILE A 188 -2.49 -13.68 -23.16
N ARG A 189 -2.72 -14.87 -23.71
CA ARG A 189 -1.74 -15.95 -23.75
C ARG A 189 -0.42 -15.57 -24.41
N THR A 190 -0.48 -14.78 -25.48
CA THR A 190 0.69 -14.38 -26.28
C THR A 190 1.38 -13.11 -25.76
N GLN A 191 0.76 -12.34 -24.88
CA GLN A 191 1.37 -11.16 -24.26
C GLN A 191 2.16 -11.59 -23.02
N ARG A 192 3.44 -11.81 -23.21
CA ARG A 192 4.39 -12.23 -22.18
C ARG A 192 5.57 -11.26 -22.15
N ARG A 193 6.21 -11.15 -20.98
CA ARG A 193 7.52 -10.51 -20.89
C ARG A 193 8.51 -11.25 -21.78
N HIS A 194 9.44 -10.51 -22.35
CA HIS A 194 10.51 -11.09 -23.17
C HIS A 194 11.23 -12.20 -22.40
N GLY A 195 11.54 -13.30 -23.07
CA GLY A 195 12.20 -14.47 -22.47
C GLY A 195 11.27 -15.46 -21.76
N LEU A 196 9.98 -15.15 -21.54
CA LEU A 196 9.05 -16.11 -20.97
C LEU A 196 8.36 -16.96 -22.05
N PRO A 197 8.25 -18.29 -21.86
CA PRO A 197 7.61 -19.18 -22.83
C PRO A 197 6.12 -18.90 -22.96
N ILE A 198 5.59 -19.04 -24.16
CA ILE A 198 4.15 -18.99 -24.42
C ILE A 198 3.52 -20.32 -23.98
N VAL A 199 2.59 -20.26 -23.04
CA VAL A 199 1.89 -21.43 -22.50
C VAL A 199 1.09 -22.14 -23.61
N ASN A 200 1.05 -23.48 -23.58
CA ASN A 200 0.24 -24.26 -24.51
C ASN A 200 -1.24 -23.84 -24.42
N PRO A 201 -1.93 -23.65 -25.57
CA PRO A 201 -3.36 -23.28 -25.59
C PRO A 201 -4.25 -24.22 -24.81
N LEU A 202 -4.01 -25.57 -24.94
CA LEU A 202 -4.81 -26.59 -24.23
C LEU A 202 -4.66 -26.53 -22.71
N ALA A 203 -3.57 -25.97 -22.18
CA ALA A 203 -3.39 -25.72 -20.76
C ALA A 203 -3.92 -24.34 -20.36
N PHE A 204 -3.68 -23.32 -21.19
CA PHE A 204 -4.00 -21.94 -20.86
C PHE A 204 -5.52 -21.68 -20.79
N TYR A 205 -6.29 -22.10 -21.78
CA TYR A 205 -7.72 -21.75 -21.83
C TYR A 205 -8.56 -22.43 -20.75
N PRO A 206 -8.41 -23.75 -20.45
CA PRO A 206 -9.11 -24.36 -19.32
C PRO A 206 -8.73 -23.73 -17.99
N TRP A 207 -7.43 -23.51 -17.76
CA TRP A 207 -6.98 -22.79 -16.56
C TRP A 207 -7.60 -21.40 -16.45
N ARG A 208 -7.63 -20.65 -17.56
CA ARG A 208 -8.19 -19.30 -17.58
C ARG A 208 -9.70 -19.30 -17.32
N ALA A 209 -10.44 -20.27 -17.80
CA ALA A 209 -11.86 -20.42 -17.53
C ALA A 209 -12.12 -20.68 -16.03
N LEU A 210 -11.36 -21.59 -15.43
CA LEU A 210 -11.44 -21.87 -14.00
C LEU A 210 -11.05 -20.66 -13.14
N ASP A 211 -9.96 -19.99 -13.49
CA ASP A 211 -9.50 -18.74 -12.85
C ASP A 211 -10.60 -17.67 -12.90
N PHE A 212 -11.23 -17.48 -14.05
CA PHE A 212 -12.33 -16.54 -14.22
C PHE A 212 -13.51 -16.87 -13.31
N VAL A 213 -13.97 -18.13 -13.29
CA VAL A 213 -15.09 -18.56 -12.43
C VAL A 213 -14.76 -18.36 -10.95
N LYS A 214 -13.54 -18.73 -10.54
CA LYS A 214 -13.07 -18.54 -9.14
C LYS A 214 -13.05 -17.06 -8.75
N VAL A 215 -12.48 -16.22 -9.60
CA VAL A 215 -12.39 -14.78 -9.36
C VAL A 215 -13.77 -14.15 -9.29
N ALA A 216 -14.64 -14.45 -10.25
CA ALA A 216 -16.02 -13.96 -10.26
C ALA A 216 -16.82 -14.40 -9.02
N ALA A 217 -16.69 -15.66 -8.63
CA ALA A 217 -17.35 -16.17 -7.42
C ALA A 217 -16.86 -15.45 -6.15
N ASN A 218 -15.55 -15.21 -6.01
CA ASN A 218 -14.99 -14.47 -4.89
C ASN A 218 -15.48 -13.02 -4.83
N TRP A 219 -15.56 -12.34 -5.98
CA TRP A 219 -16.12 -10.98 -6.08
C TRP A 219 -17.58 -10.93 -5.66
N LEU A 220 -18.41 -11.87 -6.15
CA LEU A 220 -19.81 -11.98 -5.79
C LEU A 220 -19.99 -12.26 -4.29
N PHE A 221 -19.17 -13.16 -3.74
CA PHE A 221 -19.19 -13.47 -2.31
C PHE A 221 -18.83 -12.25 -1.45
N LEU A 222 -17.75 -11.54 -1.79
CA LEU A 222 -17.31 -10.33 -1.10
C LEU A 222 -18.38 -9.23 -1.17
N ALA A 223 -18.94 -8.98 -2.34
CA ALA A 223 -19.99 -8.00 -2.54
C ALA A 223 -21.27 -8.36 -1.75
N ALA A 224 -21.67 -9.62 -1.75
CA ALA A 224 -22.82 -10.10 -0.98
C ALA A 224 -22.59 -9.94 0.53
N ARG A 225 -21.38 -10.27 1.01
CA ARG A 225 -20.95 -10.14 2.40
C ARG A 225 -21.03 -8.67 2.86
N TYR A 226 -20.42 -7.75 2.15
CA TYR A 226 -20.40 -6.34 2.53
C TYR A 226 -21.79 -5.67 2.38
N ARG A 227 -22.58 -6.08 1.38
CA ARG A 227 -23.98 -5.64 1.27
C ARG A 227 -24.87 -6.20 2.39
N SER A 228 -24.54 -7.38 2.93
CA SER A 228 -25.23 -7.92 4.11
C SER A 228 -24.95 -7.07 5.36
N ILE A 229 -23.69 -6.63 5.55
CA ILE A 229 -23.32 -5.70 6.62
C ILE A 229 -24.08 -4.38 6.44
N LEU A 230 -24.08 -3.81 5.25
CA LEU A 230 -24.83 -2.59 4.96
C LEU A 230 -26.31 -2.71 5.30
N ARG A 231 -26.95 -3.85 4.96
CA ARG A 231 -28.36 -4.06 5.28
C ARG A 231 -28.63 -4.09 6.77
N ARG A 232 -27.72 -4.70 7.58
CA ARG A 232 -27.86 -4.68 9.06
C ARG A 232 -27.73 -3.26 9.60
N VAL A 233 -26.73 -2.51 9.16
CA VAL A 233 -26.53 -1.11 9.56
C VAL A 233 -27.73 -0.25 9.21
N LEU A 234 -28.31 -0.38 8.01
CA LEU A 234 -29.47 0.39 7.60
C LEU A 234 -30.78 -0.02 8.29
N ALA A 235 -30.85 -1.23 8.85
CA ALA A 235 -31.99 -1.70 9.62
C ALA A 235 -31.96 -1.23 11.09
N ASP A 236 -30.80 -0.86 11.58
CA ASP A 236 -30.59 -0.36 12.94
C ASP A 236 -30.79 1.17 12.99
N LYS A 237 -31.97 1.58 13.46
CA LYS A 237 -32.32 3.02 13.57
C LYS A 237 -31.47 3.79 14.60
N SER A 238 -30.77 3.09 15.50
CA SER A 238 -29.86 3.71 16.46
C SER A 238 -28.59 4.27 15.79
N ASP A 239 -28.30 3.88 14.57
CA ASP A 239 -27.10 4.30 13.83
C ASP A 239 -27.12 5.77 13.41
N GLU A 240 -28.28 6.44 13.39
CA GLU A 240 -28.35 7.88 13.18
C GLU A 240 -27.73 8.67 14.36
N ALA A 241 -27.76 8.11 15.56
CA ALA A 241 -27.14 8.66 16.76
C ALA A 241 -25.78 8.04 17.07
N TYR A 242 -25.23 7.21 16.18
CA TYR A 242 -23.96 6.54 16.38
C TYR A 242 -22.83 7.53 16.55
N SER A 243 -22.03 7.35 17.59
CA SER A 243 -20.82 8.11 17.86
C SER A 243 -19.75 7.18 18.43
N ASP A 244 -18.52 7.39 18.00
CA ASP A 244 -17.34 6.72 18.51
C ASP A 244 -16.19 7.73 18.64
N GLU A 245 -15.00 7.24 19.02
CA GLU A 245 -13.82 8.08 19.24
C GLU A 245 -13.47 8.94 18.02
N ALA A 246 -13.55 8.36 16.82
CA ALA A 246 -13.22 9.07 15.58
C ALA A 246 -14.21 10.20 15.24
N LEU A 247 -15.46 10.10 15.69
CA LEU A 247 -16.50 11.11 15.45
C LEU A 247 -16.61 12.16 16.54
N ARG A 248 -16.01 11.93 17.73
CA ARG A 248 -15.99 12.92 18.82
C ARG A 248 -15.18 14.14 18.43
N SER A 249 -15.66 15.31 18.88
CA SER A 249 -14.93 16.56 18.66
C SER A 249 -13.62 16.58 19.44
N SER A 250 -12.55 17.03 18.79
CA SER A 250 -11.23 17.18 19.38
C SER A 250 -11.10 18.42 20.30
N ASN A 251 -12.20 19.13 20.54
CA ASN A 251 -12.19 20.34 21.37
C ASN A 251 -11.94 19.99 22.85
N GLY A 252 -10.71 19.96 23.25
CA GLY A 252 -10.27 19.75 24.64
C GLY A 252 -9.14 18.71 24.82
N ASP A 253 -8.88 17.87 23.85
CA ASP A 253 -8.04 16.69 24.05
C ASP A 253 -6.58 16.85 23.58
N ALA A 254 -6.13 18.07 23.25
CA ALA A 254 -4.76 18.29 22.77
C ALA A 254 -3.69 17.86 23.81
N GLU A 255 -3.97 18.01 25.10
CA GLU A 255 -3.09 17.54 26.19
C GLU A 255 -3.23 16.03 26.43
N GLN A 256 -4.45 15.47 26.37
CA GLN A 256 -4.67 14.02 26.53
C GLN A 256 -4.13 13.21 25.35
N ASN A 257 -4.12 13.76 24.15
CA ASN A 257 -3.59 13.09 22.96
C ASN A 257 -2.04 13.05 22.93
N ALA A 258 -1.36 14.00 23.53
CA ALA A 258 0.09 13.92 23.72
C ALA A 258 0.46 12.80 24.69
N ASP A 259 -0.31 12.62 25.76
CA ASP A 259 -0.16 11.52 26.71
C ASP A 259 -0.50 10.17 26.10
N PHE A 260 -1.41 10.13 25.13
CA PHE A 260 -1.82 8.88 24.48
C PHE A 260 -0.70 8.27 23.61
N VAL A 261 0.01 9.06 22.83
CA VAL A 261 1.18 8.60 22.07
C VAL A 261 2.32 8.21 23.00
N THR A 262 2.52 8.97 24.09
CA THR A 262 3.55 8.72 25.10
C THR A 262 3.21 7.50 25.96
N ALA A 263 1.96 7.36 26.41
CA ALA A 263 1.52 6.22 27.25
C ALA A 263 1.53 4.87 26.50
N PHE A 264 1.46 4.88 25.19
CA PHE A 264 1.65 3.67 24.37
C PHE A 264 3.11 3.38 24.06
N ALA A 265 3.96 4.40 23.96
CA ALA A 265 5.40 4.22 23.82
C ALA A 265 6.01 3.56 25.07
N ASP A 266 5.54 3.93 26.26
CA ASP A 266 6.04 3.41 27.54
C ASP A 266 5.58 1.98 27.88
N LYS A 267 4.57 1.43 27.19
CA LYS A 267 4.07 0.06 27.40
C LYS A 267 4.71 -1.00 26.49
N ILE A 268 5.66 -0.65 25.66
CA ILE A 268 6.45 -1.62 24.91
C ILE A 268 7.56 -2.13 25.85
N PRO A 269 7.63 -3.44 26.19
CA PRO A 269 8.79 -3.96 26.89
C PRO A 269 10.01 -3.70 26.01
N HIS A 270 10.92 -2.84 26.48
CA HIS A 270 12.24 -2.71 25.89
C HIS A 270 12.95 -4.05 26.04
N THR A 271 12.85 -4.91 25.04
CA THR A 271 13.74 -6.05 24.92
C THR A 271 15.12 -5.50 24.60
N HIS A 272 15.86 -5.24 25.67
CA HIS A 272 17.29 -5.00 25.58
C HIS A 272 17.94 -6.16 24.86
N GLY A 273 18.66 -5.87 23.76
CA GLY A 273 19.66 -6.75 23.23
C GLY A 273 19.39 -7.38 21.87
N ALA A 274 19.16 -6.57 20.84
CA ALA A 274 19.59 -7.00 19.51
C ALA A 274 21.04 -6.51 19.31
N PRO A 275 22.01 -7.39 18.98
CA PRO A 275 23.37 -6.94 18.72
C PRO A 275 23.36 -6.05 17.48
N LYS A 276 23.94 -4.84 17.61
CA LYS A 276 24.28 -4.01 16.45
C LYS A 276 25.20 -4.83 15.55
N ARG A 277 24.66 -5.42 14.50
CA ARG A 277 25.48 -5.93 13.41
C ARG A 277 25.95 -4.70 12.63
N GLU A 278 27.19 -4.30 12.87
CA GLU A 278 27.92 -3.43 11.96
C GLU A 278 27.90 -4.08 10.57
N PHE A 279 27.34 -3.38 9.62
CA PHE A 279 27.47 -3.74 8.21
C PHE A 279 28.96 -3.57 7.84
N ALA A 280 29.70 -4.65 7.79
CA ALA A 280 30.98 -4.65 7.13
C ALA A 280 30.77 -4.29 5.66
N PRO A 281 31.50 -3.31 5.10
CA PRO A 281 31.34 -2.94 3.71
C PRO A 281 31.69 -4.13 2.83
N ALA A 282 30.78 -4.53 1.95
CA ALA A 282 30.99 -5.56 0.94
C ALA A 282 31.94 -5.00 -0.16
N ALA A 283 33.20 -4.81 0.21
CA ALA A 283 34.22 -4.27 -0.67
C ALA A 283 35.02 -5.36 -1.43
N ARG A 284 34.48 -6.58 -1.59
CA ARG A 284 35.20 -7.68 -2.28
C ARG A 284 34.50 -8.36 -3.44
N ALA A 285 33.24 -7.99 -3.75
CA ALA A 285 32.55 -8.57 -4.92
C ALA A 285 32.66 -7.71 -6.21
N ALA A 286 33.04 -6.44 -6.09
CA ALA A 286 33.14 -5.54 -7.24
C ALA A 286 34.48 -5.63 -7.99
N SER A 287 35.56 -6.17 -7.39
CA SER A 287 36.84 -6.28 -8.08
C SER A 287 36.89 -7.40 -9.11
N ASN A 288 36.18 -8.52 -8.84
CA ASN A 288 36.15 -9.66 -9.78
C ASN A 288 35.27 -9.45 -11.01
N SER A 289 34.39 -8.45 -11.00
CA SER A 289 33.55 -8.14 -12.16
C SER A 289 34.23 -7.17 -13.14
N ARG A 290 35.14 -6.33 -12.66
CA ARG A 290 35.96 -5.46 -13.53
C ARG A 290 37.07 -6.21 -14.26
N GLU A 291 37.73 -7.13 -13.60
CA GLU A 291 38.75 -7.98 -14.25
C GLU A 291 38.18 -8.91 -15.34
N ARG A 292 36.92 -9.35 -15.21
CA ARG A 292 36.28 -10.17 -16.26
C ARG A 292 35.80 -9.34 -17.48
N LEU A 293 35.61 -8.03 -17.34
CA LEU A 293 35.25 -7.16 -18.46
C LEU A 293 36.48 -6.67 -19.23
N GLU A 294 37.63 -6.53 -18.57
CA GLU A 294 38.87 -6.14 -19.26
C GLU A 294 39.54 -7.28 -20.02
N THR A 295 39.33 -8.54 -19.63
CA THR A 295 39.85 -9.72 -20.36
C THR A 295 38.97 -10.16 -21.54
N ALA A 296 37.73 -9.63 -21.65
CA ALA A 296 36.82 -9.90 -22.77
C ALA A 296 36.97 -8.91 -23.95
N SER A 297 37.77 -7.85 -23.82
CA SER A 297 37.95 -6.83 -24.84
C SER A 297 39.17 -7.01 -25.74
N LEU A 298 39.91 -8.12 -25.59
CA LEU A 298 41.08 -8.43 -26.46
C LEU A 298 40.89 -9.77 -27.18
N GLY A 299 39.79 -9.87 -27.92
CA GLY A 299 39.57 -10.99 -28.84
C GLY A 299 38.99 -10.41 -30.13
N GLU A 300 39.88 -10.09 -31.09
CA GLU A 300 39.51 -9.75 -32.47
C GLU A 300 38.72 -10.89 -33.11
N SER A 301 37.52 -10.58 -33.61
CA SER A 301 36.84 -11.36 -34.65
C SER A 301 36.15 -10.41 -35.61
N SER A 302 36.78 -10.33 -36.78
CA SER A 302 36.32 -9.68 -37.99
C SER A 302 35.06 -10.35 -38.54
N ASP A 303 33.92 -9.66 -38.53
CA ASP A 303 32.76 -9.96 -39.33
C ASP A 303 32.20 -8.69 -39.98
N PRO A 304 32.19 -8.57 -41.33
CA PRO A 304 31.88 -7.32 -42.06
C PRO A 304 30.42 -7.16 -42.47
N SER A 305 29.43 -7.60 -41.70
CA SER A 305 28.02 -7.61 -42.15
C SER A 305 27.05 -6.65 -41.43
N LEU A 306 27.52 -5.73 -40.60
CA LEU A 306 26.65 -4.76 -39.93
C LEU A 306 26.95 -3.29 -40.33
N ALA A 307 26.65 -2.99 -41.59
CA ALA A 307 26.51 -1.61 -42.08
C ALA A 307 25.08 -1.39 -42.57
N ARG A 308 24.49 -0.30 -42.03
CA ARG A 308 23.27 0.40 -42.46
C ARG A 308 21.98 0.06 -41.71
N PHE A 309 21.70 0.90 -40.71
CA PHE A 309 20.34 1.45 -40.53
C PHE A 309 20.45 2.89 -40.00
N THR A 310 20.17 3.83 -40.86
CA THR A 310 19.89 5.24 -40.53
C THR A 310 18.42 5.40 -40.17
N PRO A 311 18.04 6.21 -39.18
CA PRO A 311 16.64 6.47 -38.88
C PRO A 311 16.08 7.54 -39.82
N THR A 312 15.02 7.19 -40.54
CA THR A 312 14.20 8.15 -41.29
C THR A 312 13.13 8.72 -40.35
N SER A 313 13.19 10.03 -40.15
CA SER A 313 12.10 10.84 -39.60
C SER A 313 10.93 10.82 -40.58
N GLN A 314 9.66 10.68 -40.10
CA GLN A 314 8.53 11.52 -40.50
C GLN A 314 7.21 11.03 -39.88
N ARG A 315 6.56 12.01 -39.24
CA ARG A 315 5.15 12.37 -39.01
C ARG A 315 4.30 11.44 -38.18
#